data_3d8672d2ae48b5f9117bf37f495dd66d
#
_entry.id   3d8672d2ae48b5f9117bf37f495dd66d
#
_cell.length_a   1.000
_cell.length_b   1.000
_cell.length_c   1.000
_cell.angle_alpha   90.00
_cell.angle_beta   90.00
_cell.angle_gamma   90.00
#
_symmetry.space_group_name_H-M   'P 1'
#
loop_
_entity.id
_entity.type
_entity.pdbx_description
1 polymer ?
#
loop_
_entity_poly.entity_id
_entity_poly.type
_entity_poly.pdbx_seq_one_letter_code
_entity_poly.pdbx_strand_id
1 'polypeptide(L)'
;MDVDLSEIRKRTVSTGQYIDGSEEPFKESLVARKQTYQLHKEAVDQLKQFAHSYMVVAFSASWCKDCAQNIPVLALIAETTGLQVRVFGGLMKDPLSHTIKWRIPPSPPEVITFNVDKIPLIIVFDVNGKEIGRIVESAKRCPTLEQELCEIIKSQ
;
A
#
# COMPACT_ATOMS: atom_id res chain seq x y z
N MET A 1 2.78 -6.62 -17.65
CA MET A 1 4.13 -7.10 -17.27
C MET A 1 4.05 -7.75 -15.90
N ASP A 2 4.54 -8.97 -15.80
CA ASP A 2 4.58 -9.66 -14.51
C ASP A 2 5.86 -9.28 -13.77
N VAL A 3 5.74 -9.07 -12.46
CA VAL A 3 6.88 -8.71 -11.62
C VAL A 3 7.30 -9.90 -10.76
N ASP A 4 8.54 -9.87 -10.30
CA ASP A 4 9.06 -10.89 -9.39
C ASP A 4 8.67 -10.49 -7.94
N LEU A 5 7.68 -11.16 -7.39
CA LEU A 5 7.21 -10.88 -6.02
C LEU A 5 8.30 -11.16 -4.97
N SER A 6 9.19 -12.11 -5.24
CA SER A 6 10.32 -12.40 -4.36
C SER A 6 11.25 -11.19 -4.24
N GLU A 7 11.53 -10.52 -5.36
CA GLU A 7 12.35 -9.30 -5.36
C GLU A 7 11.63 -8.16 -4.65
N ILE A 8 10.32 -8.02 -4.86
CA ILE A 8 9.53 -7.01 -4.15
C ILE A 8 9.62 -7.23 -2.63
N ARG A 9 9.52 -8.47 -2.15
CA ARG A 9 9.63 -8.78 -0.72
C ARG A 9 10.98 -8.36 -0.15
N LYS A 10 12.06 -8.57 -0.89
CA LYS A 10 13.41 -8.19 -0.45
C LYS A 10 13.61 -6.69 -0.36
N ARG A 11 12.90 -5.92 -1.16
CA ARG A 11 13.08 -4.46 -1.27
C ARG A 11 12.05 -3.66 -0.48
N THR A 12 11.14 -4.33 0.20
CA THR A 12 10.04 -3.70 0.96
C THR A 12 10.07 -4.15 2.40
N VAL A 13 9.25 -3.50 3.21
CA VAL A 13 9.01 -3.89 4.60
C VAL A 13 7.52 -4.20 4.77
N SER A 14 7.19 -4.93 5.84
CA SER A 14 5.79 -5.13 6.20
C SER A 14 5.18 -3.83 6.71
N THR A 15 3.85 -3.78 6.78
CA THR A 15 3.15 -2.62 7.35
C THR A 15 3.54 -2.38 8.81
N GLY A 16 3.69 -3.44 9.59
CA GLY A 16 4.13 -3.34 10.99
C GLY A 16 5.52 -2.75 11.10
N GLN A 17 6.45 -3.24 10.30
CA GLN A 17 7.82 -2.71 10.27
C GLN A 17 7.85 -1.24 9.82
N TYR A 18 7.02 -0.89 8.86
CA TYR A 18 6.93 0.48 8.37
C TYR A 18 6.45 1.44 9.46
N ILE A 19 5.40 1.06 10.18
CA ILE A 19 4.84 1.86 11.27
C ILE A 19 5.87 1.98 12.41
N ASP A 20 6.45 0.87 12.84
CA ASP A 20 7.43 0.85 13.93
C ASP A 20 8.69 1.66 13.61
N GLY A 21 9.11 1.66 12.36
CA GLY A 21 10.28 2.39 11.89
C GLY A 21 10.04 3.84 11.52
N SER A 22 8.78 4.30 11.55
CA SER A 22 8.44 5.68 11.20
C SER A 22 8.81 6.64 12.34
N GLU A 23 9.13 7.89 11.97
CA GLU A 23 9.47 8.93 12.94
C GLU A 23 8.24 9.78 13.27
N GLU A 24 8.30 10.46 14.42
CA GLU A 24 7.26 11.40 14.82
C GLU A 24 7.35 12.69 14.00
N PRO A 25 6.25 13.40 13.75
CA PRO A 25 4.87 13.13 14.21
C PRO A 25 4.09 12.13 13.35
N PHE A 26 4.66 11.65 12.26
CA PHE A 26 3.99 10.74 11.33
C PHE A 26 3.59 9.42 12.01
N LYS A 27 4.49 8.86 12.81
CA LYS A 27 4.24 7.60 13.54
C LYS A 27 3.01 7.71 14.45
N GLU A 28 2.87 8.81 15.17
CA GLU A 28 1.73 9.05 16.04
C GLU A 28 0.42 9.03 15.25
N SER A 29 0.42 9.67 14.08
CA SER A 29 -0.76 9.68 13.19
C SER A 29 -1.11 8.28 12.71
N LEU A 30 -0.12 7.47 12.34
CA LEU A 30 -0.32 6.09 11.91
C LEU A 30 -0.92 5.24 13.04
N VAL A 31 -0.36 5.33 14.23
CA VAL A 31 -0.80 4.56 15.39
C VAL A 31 -2.22 4.96 15.80
N ALA A 32 -2.51 6.26 15.87
CA ALA A 32 -3.84 6.75 16.24
C ALA A 32 -4.91 6.27 15.25
N ARG A 33 -4.63 6.35 13.97
CA ARG A 33 -5.56 5.89 12.93
C ARG A 33 -5.80 4.38 13.05
N LYS A 34 -4.73 3.62 13.25
CA LYS A 34 -4.83 2.16 13.41
C LYS A 34 -5.69 1.77 14.61
N GLN A 35 -5.57 2.50 15.73
CA GLN A 35 -6.32 2.23 16.95
C GLN A 35 -7.79 2.58 16.84
N THR A 36 -8.16 3.54 15.98
CA THR A 36 -9.53 4.06 15.91
C THR A 36 -10.33 3.56 14.72
N TYR A 37 -9.66 3.04 13.68
CA TYR A 37 -10.35 2.57 12.48
C TYR A 37 -10.98 1.19 12.72
N GLN A 38 -12.21 1.05 12.27
CA GLN A 38 -12.93 -0.23 12.35
C GLN A 38 -13.13 -0.79 10.94
N LEU A 39 -12.59 -1.98 10.71
CA LEU A 39 -12.69 -2.65 9.41
C LEU A 39 -14.13 -3.07 9.12
N HIS A 40 -14.50 -3.00 7.86
CA HIS A 40 -15.78 -3.49 7.36
C HIS A 40 -15.75 -5.02 7.40
N LYS A 41 -16.57 -5.62 8.26
CA LYS A 41 -16.49 -7.05 8.60
C LYS A 41 -16.67 -7.96 7.38
N GLU A 42 -17.65 -7.68 6.54
CA GLU A 42 -17.94 -8.50 5.37
C GLU A 42 -16.77 -8.52 4.38
N ALA A 43 -16.15 -7.35 4.14
CA ALA A 43 -14.98 -7.24 3.29
C ALA A 43 -13.79 -8.02 3.87
N VAL A 44 -13.58 -7.93 5.18
CA VAL A 44 -12.52 -8.68 5.87
C VAL A 44 -12.72 -10.18 5.72
N ASP A 45 -13.96 -10.67 5.91
CA ASP A 45 -14.27 -12.10 5.77
C ASP A 45 -13.98 -12.59 4.35
N GLN A 46 -14.28 -11.78 3.34
CA GLN A 46 -13.98 -12.12 1.95
C GLN A 46 -12.47 -12.11 1.67
N LEU A 47 -11.76 -11.10 2.17
CA LEU A 47 -10.30 -11.00 1.98
C LEU A 47 -9.56 -12.17 2.62
N LYS A 48 -10.04 -12.70 3.74
CA LYS A 48 -9.47 -13.91 4.35
C LYS A 48 -9.42 -15.09 3.38
N GLN A 49 -10.44 -15.22 2.54
CA GLN A 49 -10.54 -16.32 1.58
C GLN A 49 -9.48 -16.20 0.46
N PHE A 50 -9.06 -14.97 0.15
CA PHE A 50 -8.13 -14.70 -0.94
C PHE A 50 -6.71 -14.37 -0.47
N ALA A 51 -6.46 -14.38 0.83
CA ALA A 51 -5.23 -13.85 1.42
C ALA A 51 -3.95 -14.46 0.87
N HIS A 52 -3.96 -15.76 0.54
CA HIS A 52 -2.77 -16.46 0.04
C HIS A 52 -2.58 -16.36 -1.47
N SER A 53 -3.53 -15.79 -2.18
CA SER A 53 -3.53 -15.73 -3.64
C SER A 53 -3.11 -14.38 -4.20
N TYR A 54 -2.91 -13.39 -3.34
CA TYR A 54 -2.63 -12.01 -3.75
C TYR A 54 -1.61 -11.36 -2.84
N MET A 55 -0.93 -10.34 -3.37
CA MET A 55 -0.04 -9.47 -2.61
C MET A 55 -0.40 -8.02 -2.89
N VAL A 56 -0.41 -7.20 -1.85
CA VAL A 56 -0.63 -5.76 -1.97
C VAL A 56 0.68 -5.04 -1.73
N VAL A 57 0.99 -4.06 -2.58
CA VAL A 57 2.20 -3.25 -2.47
C VAL A 57 1.78 -1.78 -2.39
N ALA A 58 2.28 -1.06 -1.40
CA ALA A 58 1.99 0.35 -1.21
C ALA A 58 3.25 1.19 -1.29
N PHE A 59 3.16 2.33 -1.98
CA PHE A 59 4.21 3.36 -1.99
C PHE A 59 3.80 4.49 -1.06
N SER A 60 4.69 4.90 -0.16
CA SER A 60 4.37 5.84 0.92
C SER A 60 5.52 6.77 1.23
N ALA A 61 5.19 7.93 1.81
CA ALA A 61 6.16 8.89 2.32
C ALA A 61 5.72 9.41 3.68
N SER A 62 6.69 9.80 4.51
CA SER A 62 6.44 10.19 5.90
C SER A 62 5.77 11.56 6.08
N TRP A 63 5.57 12.30 5.01
CA TRP A 63 4.91 13.62 5.04
C TRP A 63 3.53 13.61 4.37
N CYS A 64 3.08 12.47 3.92
CA CYS A 64 1.86 12.31 3.09
C CYS A 64 0.64 12.06 3.99
N LYS A 65 -0.35 12.96 3.94
CA LYS A 65 -1.59 12.83 4.73
C LYS A 65 -2.41 11.61 4.35
N ASP A 66 -2.54 11.35 3.05
CA ASP A 66 -3.30 10.18 2.58
C ASP A 66 -2.59 8.88 2.93
N CYS A 67 -1.26 8.89 3.00
CA CYS A 67 -0.49 7.76 3.49
C CYS A 67 -0.81 7.50 4.97
N ALA A 68 -0.89 8.55 5.78
CA ALA A 68 -1.24 8.44 7.19
C ALA A 68 -2.65 7.87 7.41
N GLN A 69 -3.56 8.09 6.45
CA GLN A 69 -4.91 7.55 6.51
C GLN A 69 -5.02 6.10 6.04
N ASN A 70 -4.25 5.72 5.03
CA ASN A 70 -4.42 4.44 4.35
C ASN A 70 -3.44 3.33 4.81
N ILE A 71 -2.20 3.67 5.16
CA ILE A 71 -1.23 2.68 5.62
C ILE A 71 -1.70 1.94 6.89
N PRO A 72 -2.25 2.64 7.91
CA PRO A 72 -2.77 1.94 9.08
C PRO A 72 -3.91 0.99 8.77
N VAL A 73 -4.77 1.34 7.83
CA VAL A 73 -5.87 0.47 7.39
C VAL A 73 -5.32 -0.78 6.71
N LEU A 74 -4.30 -0.62 5.86
CA LEU A 74 -3.60 -1.76 5.25
C LEU A 74 -2.97 -2.66 6.31
N ALA A 75 -2.40 -2.08 7.37
CA ALA A 75 -1.83 -2.84 8.48
C ALA A 75 -2.90 -3.69 9.18
N LEU A 76 -4.06 -3.11 9.46
CA LEU A 76 -5.19 -3.84 10.06
C LEU A 76 -5.67 -4.97 9.15
N ILE A 77 -5.76 -4.70 7.84
CA ILE A 77 -6.15 -5.71 6.86
C ILE A 77 -5.15 -6.88 6.88
N ALA A 78 -3.86 -6.58 6.83
CA ALA A 78 -2.81 -7.60 6.85
C ALA A 78 -2.87 -8.46 8.12
N GLU A 79 -3.00 -7.81 9.28
CA GLU A 79 -3.04 -8.50 10.57
C GLU A 79 -4.30 -9.37 10.72
N THR A 80 -5.43 -8.88 10.23
CA THR A 80 -6.72 -9.55 10.43
C THR A 80 -6.97 -10.65 9.41
N THR A 81 -6.51 -10.48 8.16
CA THR A 81 -6.84 -11.40 7.06
C THR A 81 -5.70 -12.34 6.68
N GLY A 82 -4.47 -12.00 7.03
CA GLY A 82 -3.28 -12.71 6.54
C GLY A 82 -2.84 -12.29 5.14
N LEU A 83 -3.52 -11.32 4.52
CA LEU A 83 -3.12 -10.79 3.22
C LEU A 83 -1.75 -10.13 3.35
N GLN A 84 -0.82 -10.48 2.46
CA GLN A 84 0.51 -9.92 2.48
C GLN A 84 0.48 -8.50 1.93
N VAL A 85 0.89 -7.53 2.75
CA VAL A 85 1.02 -6.12 2.36
C VAL A 85 2.46 -5.69 2.55
N ARG A 86 3.07 -5.17 1.49
CA ARG A 86 4.46 -4.71 1.50
C ARG A 86 4.52 -3.22 1.19
N VAL A 87 5.46 -2.52 1.81
CA VAL A 87 5.56 -1.06 1.70
C VAL A 87 6.92 -0.64 1.16
N PHE A 88 6.90 0.13 0.08
CA PHE A 88 8.02 0.94 -0.38
C PHE A 88 7.89 2.32 0.28
N GLY A 89 8.76 2.62 1.22
CA GLY A 89 8.79 3.93 1.88
C GLY A 89 9.83 4.85 1.29
N GLY A 90 9.98 6.01 1.92
CA GLY A 90 11.08 6.92 1.62
C GLY A 90 10.93 7.74 0.35
N LEU A 91 9.75 7.82 -0.26
CA LEU A 91 9.56 8.60 -1.47
C LEU A 91 9.90 10.08 -1.23
N MET A 92 10.71 10.63 -2.14
CA MET A 92 11.16 12.02 -2.08
C MET A 92 10.85 12.70 -3.40
N LYS A 93 10.12 13.82 -3.33
CA LYS A 93 9.72 14.59 -4.52
C LYS A 93 10.93 15.32 -5.10
N ASP A 94 11.11 15.21 -6.43
CA ASP A 94 12.14 15.95 -7.16
C ASP A 94 11.55 17.30 -7.63
N PRO A 95 11.93 18.42 -7.01
CA PRO A 95 11.37 19.73 -7.37
C PRO A 95 11.84 20.23 -8.76
N LEU A 96 12.86 19.60 -9.32
CA LEU A 96 13.42 20.01 -10.62
C LEU A 96 12.85 19.22 -11.79
N SER A 97 12.08 18.16 -11.51
CA SER A 97 11.49 17.32 -12.56
C SER A 97 10.01 17.63 -12.73
N HIS A 98 9.58 17.79 -13.98
CA HIS A 98 8.17 17.98 -14.32
C HIS A 98 7.52 16.69 -14.80
N THR A 99 8.31 15.62 -15.02
CA THR A 99 7.83 14.37 -15.60
C THR A 99 7.97 13.19 -14.63
N ILE A 100 9.00 13.17 -13.78
CA ILE A 100 9.28 12.09 -12.83
C ILE A 100 9.35 12.70 -11.43
N LYS A 101 8.24 12.67 -10.70
CA LYS A 101 8.12 13.31 -9.38
C LYS A 101 9.06 12.73 -8.33
N TRP A 102 9.18 11.41 -8.29
CA TRP A 102 9.83 10.69 -7.21
C TRP A 102 11.20 10.18 -7.62
N ARG A 103 11.96 11.04 -8.29
CA ARG A 103 13.21 10.65 -8.94
C ARG A 103 14.41 10.56 -8.01
N ILE A 104 14.49 11.44 -7.02
CA ILE A 104 15.69 11.58 -6.20
C ILE A 104 15.70 10.63 -5.01
N PRO A 105 16.88 10.15 -4.56
CA PRO A 105 16.99 9.36 -3.34
C PRO A 105 16.44 10.14 -2.14
N PRO A 106 15.86 9.45 -1.14
CA PRO A 106 15.83 8.00 -0.96
C PRO A 106 14.66 7.29 -1.63
N SER A 107 14.04 7.88 -2.65
CA SER A 107 12.97 7.20 -3.38
C SER A 107 13.48 5.90 -4.01
N PRO A 108 12.75 4.80 -3.88
CA PRO A 108 13.15 3.53 -4.50
C PRO A 108 13.03 3.61 -6.02
N PRO A 109 13.90 2.91 -6.79
CA PRO A 109 13.82 2.93 -8.25
C PRO A 109 12.50 2.39 -8.80
N GLU A 110 11.79 1.60 -8.03
CA GLU A 110 10.49 1.06 -8.40
C GLU A 110 9.43 2.14 -8.66
N VAL A 111 9.63 3.37 -8.21
CA VAL A 111 8.72 4.48 -8.56
C VAL A 111 8.64 4.70 -10.07
N ILE A 112 9.72 4.41 -10.79
CA ILE A 112 9.75 4.49 -12.25
C ILE A 112 9.10 3.24 -12.85
N THR A 113 9.48 2.07 -12.34
CA THR A 113 8.97 0.78 -12.82
C THR A 113 7.44 0.74 -12.80
N PHE A 114 6.82 1.23 -11.72
CA PHE A 114 5.37 1.20 -11.54
C PHE A 114 4.69 2.51 -11.90
N ASN A 115 5.43 3.45 -12.44
CA ASN A 115 4.89 4.75 -12.87
C ASN A 115 4.14 5.46 -11.74
N VAL A 116 4.80 5.61 -10.60
CA VAL A 116 4.18 6.23 -9.42
C VAL A 116 4.09 7.74 -9.62
N ASP A 117 2.87 8.27 -9.62
CA ASP A 117 2.63 9.71 -9.72
C ASP A 117 2.10 10.27 -8.40
N LYS A 118 0.96 9.78 -7.94
CA LYS A 118 0.33 10.21 -6.67
C LYS A 118 0.49 9.12 -5.63
N ILE A 119 0.64 9.52 -4.37
CA ILE A 119 0.80 8.58 -3.26
C ILE A 119 -0.27 8.80 -2.18
N PRO A 120 -0.64 7.76 -1.40
CA PRO A 120 -0.12 6.40 -1.57
C PRO A 120 -0.59 5.79 -2.88
N LEU A 121 0.27 5.01 -3.50
CA LEU A 121 -0.15 4.14 -4.60
C LEU A 121 -0.23 2.73 -4.04
N ILE A 122 -1.37 2.09 -4.19
CA ILE A 122 -1.63 0.75 -3.69
C ILE A 122 -1.89 -0.15 -4.90
N ILE A 123 -1.05 -1.17 -5.08
CA ILE A 123 -1.13 -2.08 -6.23
C ILE A 123 -1.43 -3.48 -5.73
N VAL A 124 -2.35 -4.16 -6.39
CA VAL A 124 -2.68 -5.55 -6.08
C VAL A 124 -2.10 -6.45 -7.16
N PHE A 125 -1.34 -7.46 -6.75
CA PHE A 125 -0.75 -8.48 -7.63
C PHE A 125 -1.33 -9.85 -7.32
N ASP A 126 -1.48 -10.69 -8.34
CA ASP A 126 -1.75 -12.10 -8.13
C ASP A 126 -0.45 -12.86 -7.80
N VAL A 127 -0.54 -14.16 -7.54
CA VAL A 127 0.62 -14.98 -7.15
C VAL A 127 1.71 -15.06 -8.23
N ASN A 128 1.37 -14.78 -9.47
CA ASN A 128 2.33 -14.79 -10.59
C ASN A 128 3.00 -13.44 -10.79
N GLY A 129 2.64 -12.44 -9.98
CA GLY A 129 3.20 -11.09 -10.11
C GLY A 129 2.52 -10.23 -11.15
N LYS A 130 1.33 -10.63 -11.59
CA LYS A 130 0.53 -9.81 -12.51
C LYS A 130 -0.24 -8.76 -11.73
N GLU A 131 -0.13 -7.51 -12.15
CA GLU A 131 -0.92 -6.42 -11.58
C GLU A 131 -2.38 -6.59 -12.00
N ILE A 132 -3.29 -6.66 -11.00
CA ILE A 132 -4.72 -6.83 -11.27
C ILE A 132 -5.52 -5.56 -10.97
N GLY A 133 -4.93 -4.58 -10.30
CA GLY A 133 -5.57 -3.30 -10.05
C GLY A 133 -4.73 -2.42 -9.18
N ARG A 134 -5.09 -1.13 -9.14
CA ARG A 134 -4.42 -0.15 -8.28
C ARG A 134 -5.43 0.83 -7.69
N ILE A 135 -5.06 1.35 -6.52
CA ILE A 135 -5.82 2.41 -5.83
C ILE A 135 -4.86 3.59 -5.68
N VAL A 136 -5.26 4.74 -6.20
CA VAL A 136 -4.43 5.94 -6.19
C VAL A 136 -4.96 6.88 -5.12
N GLU A 137 -4.13 7.19 -4.13
CA GLU A 137 -4.38 8.04 -2.98
C GLU A 137 -5.40 7.47 -1.98
N SER A 138 -6.59 7.13 -2.41
CA SER A 138 -7.62 6.58 -1.53
C SER A 138 -8.64 5.80 -2.34
N ALA A 139 -9.45 4.99 -1.66
CA ALA A 139 -10.57 4.29 -2.27
C ALA A 139 -11.56 5.30 -2.85
N LYS A 140 -11.98 5.09 -4.10
CA LYS A 140 -12.89 6.00 -4.82
C LYS A 140 -14.15 5.32 -5.33
N ARG A 141 -14.07 4.00 -5.60
CA ARG A 141 -15.21 3.24 -6.12
C ARG A 141 -16.05 2.60 -5.03
N CYS A 142 -15.43 2.38 -3.85
CA CYS A 142 -16.11 1.79 -2.70
C CYS A 142 -15.94 2.70 -1.48
N PRO A 143 -16.83 2.59 -0.47
CA PRO A 143 -16.74 3.43 0.72
C PRO A 143 -15.48 3.24 1.55
N THR A 144 -14.89 2.03 1.54
CA THR A 144 -13.69 1.72 2.30
C THR A 144 -12.62 1.07 1.44
N LEU A 145 -11.37 1.16 1.91
CA LEU A 145 -10.23 0.55 1.26
C LEU A 145 -10.38 -0.97 1.18
N GLU A 146 -10.80 -1.61 2.26
CA GLU A 146 -10.97 -3.06 2.29
C GLU A 146 -12.05 -3.52 1.31
N GLN A 147 -13.12 -2.75 1.13
CA GLN A 147 -14.16 -3.06 0.15
C GLN A 147 -13.62 -2.92 -1.29
N GLU A 148 -12.84 -1.89 -1.56
CA GLU A 148 -12.28 -1.69 -2.90
C GLU A 148 -11.24 -2.76 -3.25
N LEU A 149 -10.44 -3.20 -2.30
CA LEU A 149 -9.52 -4.34 -2.49
C LEU A 149 -10.30 -5.62 -2.83
N CYS A 150 -11.39 -5.87 -2.13
CA CYS A 150 -12.27 -7.00 -2.45
C CYS A 150 -12.79 -6.93 -3.87
N GLU A 151 -13.25 -5.76 -4.29
CA GLU A 151 -13.80 -5.58 -5.63
C GLU A 151 -12.75 -5.83 -6.70
N ILE A 152 -11.53 -5.33 -6.52
CA ILE A 152 -10.43 -5.58 -7.45
C ILE A 152 -10.17 -7.08 -7.58
N ILE A 153 -10.10 -7.79 -6.46
CA ILE A 153 -9.83 -9.23 -6.44
C ILE A 153 -10.98 -10.02 -7.08
N LYS A 154 -12.22 -9.68 -6.74
CA LYS A 154 -13.40 -10.40 -7.23
C LYS A 154 -13.68 -10.17 -8.70
N SER A 155 -13.16 -9.12 -9.31
CA SER A 155 -13.36 -8.83 -10.73
C SER A 155 -12.39 -9.55 -11.65
N GLN A 156 -11.56 -10.45 -11.13
CA GLN A 156 -10.63 -11.25 -11.94
C GLN A 156 -11.26 -12.49 -12.53
#